data_a9dd1f5630ca7e02181df167b3374dbe
#
_entry.id   a9dd1f5630ca7e02181df167b3374dbe
#
_cell.length_a   1.000
_cell.length_b   1.000
_cell.length_c   1.000
_cell.angle_alpha   90.00
_cell.angle_beta   90.00
_cell.angle_gamma   90.00
#
_symmetry.space_group_name_H-M   'P 1'
#
loop_
_entity.id
_entity.type
_entity.pdbx_description
1 polymer ?
#
loop_
_entity_poly.entity_id
_entity_poly.type
_entity_poly.pdbx_seq_one_letter_code
_entity_poly.pdbx_strand_id
1 'polypeptide(L)'
;LENPARARRCCFATDDRAPSDALSTGMIDNACRVAIEAGIDPVVAISMASLSTAEAFGLDHGCRDPHELRGAIAPGKRADLLLLDDLTFAKAPHRVYAAGALVAQDGTFVGEVAPERAEVAALADELRASVKLPKLSLDVFDYAFKPGEAVIDVIPGMAITGMVRPETDEDLRR
;
A
#
# COMPACT_ATOMS: atom_id res chain seq x y z
N LEU A 1 -14.59 -15.48 -0.11
CA LEU A 1 -13.81 -16.59 0.49
C LEU A 1 -14.67 -17.36 1.50
N GLU A 2 -15.68 -18.09 1.01
CA GLU A 2 -16.58 -18.89 1.84
C GLU A 2 -15.89 -20.09 2.53
N ASN A 3 -14.67 -20.42 2.10
CA ASN A 3 -13.91 -21.54 2.64
C ASN A 3 -12.66 -21.03 3.40
N PRO A 4 -12.63 -21.18 4.73
CA PRO A 4 -11.49 -20.77 5.57
C PRO A 4 -10.16 -21.40 5.16
N ALA A 5 -10.17 -22.63 4.66
CA ALA A 5 -8.95 -23.31 4.20
C ALA A 5 -8.35 -22.67 2.93
N ARG A 6 -9.17 -22.01 2.09
CA ARG A 6 -8.69 -21.24 0.94
C ARG A 6 -8.14 -19.88 1.37
N ALA A 7 -8.81 -19.21 2.33
CA ALA A 7 -8.36 -17.94 2.87
C ALA A 7 -6.94 -18.03 3.46
N ARG A 8 -6.62 -19.15 4.13
CA ARG A 8 -5.28 -19.39 4.69
C ARG A 8 -4.16 -19.45 3.65
N ARG A 9 -4.49 -19.69 2.37
CA ARG A 9 -3.52 -19.69 1.25
C ARG A 9 -3.49 -18.39 0.48
N CYS A 10 -4.23 -17.38 0.93
CA CYS A 10 -4.24 -16.06 0.35
C CYS A 10 -3.51 -15.09 1.29
N CYS A 11 -2.78 -14.15 0.71
CA CYS A 11 -2.21 -13.04 1.44
C CYS A 11 -2.55 -11.74 0.72
N PHE A 12 -2.59 -10.64 1.46
CA PHE A 12 -2.72 -9.32 0.89
C PHE A 12 -1.34 -8.77 0.50
N ALA A 13 -1.31 -8.06 -0.62
CA ALA A 13 -0.18 -7.26 -1.07
C ALA A 13 -0.71 -5.92 -1.57
N THR A 14 0.06 -4.87 -1.37
CA THR A 14 -0.34 -3.52 -1.79
C THR A 14 -0.03 -3.23 -3.25
N ASP A 15 0.94 -3.94 -3.82
CA ASP A 15 1.45 -3.72 -5.18
C ASP A 15 1.80 -2.24 -5.43
N ASP A 16 1.69 -1.77 -6.66
CA ASP A 16 1.95 -0.38 -7.04
C ASP A 16 0.88 0.56 -6.48
N ARG A 17 1.25 1.27 -5.43
CA ARG A 17 0.39 2.27 -4.79
C ARG A 17 1.05 3.62 -4.82
N ALA A 18 0.37 4.63 -5.35
CA ALA A 18 0.87 5.99 -5.32
C ALA A 18 1.00 6.49 -3.87
N PRO A 19 2.02 7.30 -3.55
CA PRO A 19 2.16 7.88 -2.20
C PRO A 19 0.94 8.66 -1.74
N SER A 20 0.23 9.35 -2.64
CA SER A 20 -1.04 10.03 -2.36
C SER A 20 -2.11 9.07 -1.85
N ASP A 21 -2.22 7.88 -2.46
CA ASP A 21 -3.21 6.87 -2.08
C ASP A 21 -2.85 6.24 -0.73
N ALA A 22 -1.56 5.98 -0.51
CA ALA A 22 -1.06 5.50 0.77
C ALA A 22 -1.41 6.46 1.92
N LEU A 23 -1.29 7.78 1.68
CA LEU A 23 -1.61 8.80 2.66
C LEU A 23 -3.12 8.98 2.87
N SER A 24 -3.93 8.87 1.81
CA SER A 24 -5.37 9.14 1.88
C SER A 24 -6.20 7.96 2.34
N THR A 25 -5.85 6.75 1.94
CA THR A 25 -6.65 5.54 2.18
C THR A 25 -5.95 4.45 2.97
N GLY A 26 -4.64 4.59 3.21
CA GLY A 26 -3.82 3.59 3.90
C GLY A 26 -3.13 2.59 2.95
N MET A 27 -2.53 1.59 3.50
CA MET A 27 -1.77 0.56 2.81
C MET A 27 -2.44 -0.81 2.98
N ILE A 28 -1.80 -1.72 3.71
CA ILE A 28 -2.34 -3.07 3.95
C ILE A 28 -3.60 -3.05 4.84
N ASP A 29 -3.72 -2.06 5.71
CA ASP A 29 -4.92 -1.77 6.50
C ASP A 29 -6.14 -1.48 5.61
N ASN A 30 -5.95 -0.74 4.52
CA ASN A 30 -6.99 -0.53 3.52
C ASN A 30 -7.43 -1.85 2.87
N ALA A 31 -6.51 -2.76 2.57
CA ALA A 31 -6.87 -4.06 2.01
C ALA A 31 -7.71 -4.89 3.01
N CYS A 32 -7.35 -4.84 4.30
CA CYS A 32 -8.15 -5.46 5.37
C CYS A 32 -9.55 -4.85 5.44
N ARG A 33 -9.65 -3.51 5.47
CA ARG A 33 -10.93 -2.79 5.54
C ARG A 33 -11.85 -3.14 4.36
N VAL A 34 -11.36 -3.05 3.14
CA VAL A 34 -12.13 -3.38 1.93
C VAL A 34 -12.60 -4.84 1.95
N ALA A 35 -11.76 -5.77 2.39
CA ALA A 35 -12.13 -7.18 2.50
C ALA A 35 -13.22 -7.42 3.56
N ILE A 36 -13.14 -6.73 4.69
CA ILE A 36 -14.14 -6.81 5.77
C ILE A 36 -15.47 -6.20 5.31
N GLU A 37 -15.45 -5.04 4.66
CA GLU A 37 -16.62 -4.41 4.06
C GLU A 37 -17.30 -5.30 3.00
N ALA A 38 -16.50 -6.11 2.29
CA ALA A 38 -16.99 -7.12 1.35
C ALA A 38 -17.49 -8.41 2.02
N GLY A 39 -17.52 -8.49 3.35
CA GLY A 39 -18.08 -9.61 4.11
C GLY A 39 -17.07 -10.70 4.50
N ILE A 40 -15.78 -10.46 4.38
CA ILE A 40 -14.77 -11.36 4.93
C ILE A 40 -14.70 -11.16 6.45
N ASP A 41 -14.65 -12.28 7.19
CA ASP A 41 -14.47 -12.24 8.65
C ASP A 41 -13.20 -11.45 9.01
N PRO A 42 -13.27 -10.49 9.97
CA PRO A 42 -12.15 -9.63 10.31
C PRO A 42 -10.88 -10.39 10.73
N VAL A 43 -11.02 -11.48 11.46
CA VAL A 43 -9.88 -12.31 11.92
C VAL A 43 -9.22 -12.98 10.72
N VAL A 44 -10.02 -13.43 9.75
CA VAL A 44 -9.52 -14.00 8.49
C VAL A 44 -8.78 -12.95 7.69
N ALA A 45 -9.33 -11.73 7.53
CA ALA A 45 -8.68 -10.63 6.82
C ALA A 45 -7.34 -10.24 7.46
N ILE A 46 -7.30 -10.12 8.80
CA ILE A 46 -6.07 -9.85 9.54
C ILE A 46 -5.05 -10.98 9.37
N SER A 47 -5.50 -12.24 9.39
CA SER A 47 -4.61 -13.38 9.17
C SER A 47 -4.00 -13.37 7.76
N MET A 48 -4.76 -12.97 6.74
CA MET A 48 -4.26 -12.79 5.36
C MET A 48 -3.23 -11.67 5.26
N ALA A 49 -3.34 -10.63 6.07
CA ALA A 49 -2.40 -9.51 6.12
C ALA A 49 -1.17 -9.78 7.02
N SER A 50 -1.17 -10.83 7.82
CA SER A 50 -0.12 -11.10 8.82
C SER A 50 0.43 -12.52 8.72
N LEU A 51 -0.24 -13.50 9.33
CA LEU A 51 0.25 -14.87 9.43
C LEU A 51 0.38 -15.53 8.07
N SER A 52 -0.64 -15.45 7.21
CA SER A 52 -0.60 -16.07 5.87
C SER A 52 0.50 -15.48 5.00
N THR A 53 0.73 -14.16 5.12
CA THR A 53 1.85 -13.48 4.43
C THR A 53 3.19 -13.96 4.99
N ALA A 54 3.34 -14.04 6.31
CA ALA A 54 4.56 -14.51 6.93
C ALA A 54 4.87 -15.98 6.54
N GLU A 55 3.86 -16.85 6.54
CA GLU A 55 4.00 -18.25 6.08
C GLU A 55 4.42 -18.31 4.60
N ALA A 56 3.80 -17.51 3.73
CA ALA A 56 4.10 -17.49 2.29
C ALA A 56 5.55 -17.07 1.99
N PHE A 57 6.11 -16.18 2.79
CA PHE A 57 7.48 -15.68 2.62
C PHE A 57 8.51 -16.32 3.57
N GLY A 58 8.12 -17.34 4.36
CA GLY A 58 9.01 -18.02 5.29
C GLY A 58 9.48 -17.16 6.47
N LEU A 59 8.69 -16.13 6.82
CA LEU A 59 9.00 -15.20 7.92
C LEU A 59 8.46 -15.69 9.27
N ASP A 60 7.68 -16.76 9.28
CA ASP A 60 7.09 -17.34 10.50
C ASP A 60 7.97 -18.40 11.15
N HIS A 61 8.87 -19.06 10.38
CA HIS A 61 9.73 -20.16 10.85
C HIS A 61 11.09 -20.28 10.12
N GLY A 62 11.26 -19.63 8.98
CA GLY A 62 12.41 -19.84 8.10
C GLY A 62 13.51 -18.77 8.20
N CYS A 63 13.40 -17.78 9.08
CA CYS A 63 14.38 -16.70 9.17
C CYS A 63 15.70 -17.19 9.79
N ARG A 64 16.85 -16.72 9.23
CA ARG A 64 18.17 -16.96 9.79
C ARG A 64 18.33 -16.38 11.20
N ASP A 65 17.72 -15.21 11.43
CA ASP A 65 17.67 -14.55 12.73
C ASP A 65 16.32 -14.86 13.40
N PRO A 66 16.31 -15.55 14.54
CA PRO A 66 15.09 -15.81 15.29
C PRO A 66 14.33 -14.52 15.67
N HIS A 67 15.04 -13.40 15.84
CA HIS A 67 14.43 -12.10 16.17
C HIS A 67 13.64 -11.48 15.01
N GLU A 68 13.76 -12.04 13.81
CA GLU A 68 13.00 -11.60 12.62
C GLU A 68 11.72 -12.42 12.37
N LEU A 69 11.44 -13.42 13.20
CA LEU A 69 10.20 -14.21 13.08
C LEU A 69 8.96 -13.35 13.32
N ARG A 70 8.00 -13.41 12.42
CA ARG A 70 6.80 -12.55 12.38
C ARG A 70 5.51 -13.37 12.19
N GLY A 71 4.41 -12.66 12.03
CA GLY A 71 3.12 -13.19 11.60
C GLY A 71 2.16 -13.58 12.72
N ALA A 72 2.63 -13.71 13.96
CA ALA A 72 1.77 -14.03 15.09
C ALA A 72 2.33 -13.44 16.38
N ILE A 73 1.46 -13.23 17.37
CA ILE A 73 1.85 -12.83 18.72
C ILE A 73 2.19 -14.11 19.49
N ALA A 74 3.48 -14.40 19.63
CA ALA A 74 3.96 -15.58 20.33
C ALA A 74 5.37 -15.33 20.90
N PRO A 75 5.77 -16.07 21.96
CA PRO A 75 7.14 -16.01 22.49
C PRO A 75 8.16 -16.30 21.40
N GLY A 76 9.22 -15.50 21.34
CA GLY A 76 10.30 -15.62 20.35
C GLY A 76 10.01 -14.97 19.00
N LYS A 77 8.83 -14.40 18.80
CA LYS A 77 8.53 -13.61 17.60
C LYS A 77 8.77 -12.11 17.84
N ARG A 78 9.14 -11.42 16.77
CA ARG A 78 9.34 -9.96 16.79
C ARG A 78 8.04 -9.25 17.20
N ALA A 79 8.16 -8.30 18.08
CA ALA A 79 7.04 -7.52 18.59
C ALA A 79 6.64 -6.40 17.62
N ASP A 80 6.17 -6.76 16.43
CA ASP A 80 5.50 -5.86 15.48
C ASP A 80 3.98 -5.97 15.77
N LEU A 81 3.41 -5.00 16.50
CA LEU A 81 2.10 -5.10 17.10
C LEU A 81 1.23 -3.89 16.76
N LEU A 82 -0.05 -4.15 16.58
CA LEU A 82 -1.08 -3.11 16.45
C LEU A 82 -2.03 -3.19 17.64
N LEU A 83 -2.34 -2.05 18.27
CA LEU A 83 -3.48 -1.90 19.15
C LEU A 83 -4.59 -1.22 18.37
N LEU A 84 -5.72 -1.90 18.25
CA LEU A 84 -6.90 -1.44 17.50
C LEU A 84 -8.04 -1.24 18.48
N ASP A 85 -8.88 -0.23 18.24
CA ASP A 85 -10.13 -0.04 19.00
C ASP A 85 -11.18 -1.08 18.60
N ASP A 86 -11.17 -1.47 17.32
CA ASP A 86 -12.01 -2.52 16.77
C ASP A 86 -11.28 -3.22 15.59
N LEU A 87 -11.92 -4.22 15.00
CA LEU A 87 -11.33 -5.00 13.92
C LEU A 87 -11.77 -4.53 12.51
N THR A 88 -12.38 -3.36 12.38
CA THR A 88 -12.90 -2.87 11.08
C THR A 88 -11.87 -2.13 10.25
N PHE A 89 -10.81 -1.63 10.86
CA PHE A 89 -9.84 -0.72 10.25
C PHE A 89 -10.48 0.58 9.70
N ALA A 90 -11.64 0.97 10.24
CA ALA A 90 -12.28 2.24 9.90
C ALA A 90 -11.51 3.45 10.44
N LYS A 91 -10.68 3.22 11.45
CA LYS A 91 -9.79 4.22 12.07
C LYS A 91 -8.36 3.73 12.05
N ALA A 92 -7.42 4.68 12.13
CA ALA A 92 -6.02 4.38 12.34
C ALA A 92 -5.82 3.58 13.65
N PRO A 93 -4.83 2.69 13.72
CA PRO A 93 -4.49 2.00 14.97
C PRO A 93 -4.22 2.98 16.11
N HIS A 94 -4.74 2.66 17.30
CA HIS A 94 -4.46 3.44 18.50
C HIS A 94 -2.95 3.48 18.80
N ARG A 95 -2.25 2.34 18.64
CA ARG A 95 -0.79 2.28 18.76
C ARG A 95 -0.20 1.29 17.76
N VAL A 96 0.99 1.63 17.27
CA VAL A 96 1.80 0.77 16.41
C VAL A 96 3.17 0.58 17.05
N TYR A 97 3.56 -0.67 17.23
CA TYR A 97 4.88 -1.04 17.72
C TYR A 97 5.66 -1.74 16.61
N ALA A 98 6.91 -1.35 16.41
CA ALA A 98 7.86 -2.02 15.54
C ALA A 98 9.03 -2.52 16.38
N ALA A 99 9.31 -3.81 16.37
CA ALA A 99 10.32 -4.45 17.21
C ALA A 99 10.19 -4.07 18.70
N GLY A 100 8.97 -3.89 19.20
CA GLY A 100 8.69 -3.50 20.60
C GLY A 100 8.76 -2.00 20.88
N ALA A 101 9.26 -1.17 19.97
CA ALA A 101 9.26 0.27 20.12
C ALA A 101 7.96 0.89 19.62
N LEU A 102 7.36 1.84 20.36
CA LEU A 102 6.22 2.61 19.90
C LEU A 102 6.65 3.54 18.77
N VAL A 103 6.05 3.38 17.59
CA VAL A 103 6.41 4.15 16.39
C VAL A 103 5.28 5.03 15.87
N ALA A 104 4.03 4.71 16.19
CA ALA A 104 2.89 5.59 15.89
C ALA A 104 1.81 5.48 16.96
N GLN A 105 1.08 6.58 17.16
CA GLN A 105 -0.06 6.66 18.06
C GLN A 105 -1.14 7.54 17.43
N ASP A 106 -2.38 7.06 17.44
CA ASP A 106 -3.57 7.78 16.95
C ASP A 106 -3.38 8.37 15.52
N GLY A 107 -2.77 7.58 14.64
CA GLY A 107 -2.48 7.98 13.26
C GLY A 107 -1.27 8.90 13.08
N THR A 108 -0.57 9.25 14.17
CA THR A 108 0.61 10.12 14.12
C THR A 108 1.88 9.30 14.34
N PHE A 109 2.88 9.48 13.48
CA PHE A 109 4.21 8.90 13.68
C PHE A 109 4.91 9.58 14.86
N VAL A 110 5.38 8.77 15.81
CA VAL A 110 6.10 9.23 17.04
C VAL A 110 7.48 8.58 17.19
N GLY A 111 7.87 7.74 16.23
CA GLY A 111 9.18 7.11 16.19
C GLY A 111 10.29 8.10 15.83
N GLU A 112 11.52 7.65 15.95
CA GLU A 112 12.67 8.41 15.49
C GLU A 112 12.83 8.26 13.98
N VAL A 113 12.95 9.40 13.27
CA VAL A 113 13.33 9.40 11.86
C VAL A 113 14.85 9.36 11.79
N ALA A 114 15.39 8.33 11.18
CA ALA A 114 16.83 8.27 10.96
C ALA A 114 17.28 9.50 10.15
N PRO A 115 18.38 10.16 10.53
CA PRO A 115 18.88 11.30 9.78
C PRO A 115 19.20 10.86 8.34
N GLU A 116 18.91 11.76 7.39
CA GLU A 116 19.25 11.52 5.98
C GLU A 116 20.77 11.34 5.88
N ARG A 117 21.19 10.26 5.24
CA ARG A 117 22.63 10.03 5.02
C ARG A 117 23.15 11.08 4.06
N ALA A 118 24.30 11.69 4.38
CA ALA A 118 24.93 12.73 3.56
C ALA A 118 25.13 12.30 2.10
N GLU A 119 25.45 11.01 1.89
CA GLU A 119 25.55 10.39 0.56
C GLU A 119 24.23 10.41 -0.21
N VAL A 120 23.09 10.21 0.48
CA VAL A 120 21.75 10.24 -0.13
C VAL A 120 21.37 11.66 -0.49
N ALA A 121 21.71 12.65 0.37
CA ALA A 121 21.45 14.06 0.09
C ALA A 121 22.23 14.53 -1.15
N ALA A 122 23.54 14.18 -1.25
CA ALA A 122 24.36 14.51 -2.41
C ALA A 122 23.81 13.86 -3.70
N LEU A 123 23.42 12.60 -3.63
CA LEU A 123 22.79 11.89 -4.77
C LEU A 123 21.44 12.51 -5.16
N ALA A 124 20.66 12.95 -4.18
CA ALA A 124 19.37 13.61 -4.42
C ALA A 124 19.52 14.89 -5.23
N ASP A 125 20.55 15.70 -4.98
CA ASP A 125 20.81 16.91 -5.73
C ASP A 125 21.26 16.62 -7.18
N GLU A 126 22.10 15.60 -7.39
CA GLU A 126 22.47 15.11 -8.71
C GLU A 126 21.24 14.61 -9.48
N LEU A 127 20.37 13.83 -8.85
CA LEU A 127 19.15 13.31 -9.46
C LEU A 127 18.16 14.41 -9.81
N ARG A 128 17.98 15.43 -8.97
CA ARG A 128 17.15 16.60 -9.27
C ARG A 128 17.67 17.36 -10.50
N ALA A 129 18.98 17.39 -10.69
CA ALA A 129 19.62 18.05 -11.84
C ALA A 129 19.65 17.18 -13.09
N SER A 130 19.29 15.89 -13.01
CA SER A 130 19.39 14.95 -14.14
C SER A 130 18.29 15.16 -15.20
N VAL A 131 17.09 15.56 -14.78
CA VAL A 131 15.96 15.80 -15.70
C VAL A 131 16.03 17.22 -16.23
N LYS A 132 16.42 17.35 -17.49
CA LYS A 132 16.56 18.64 -18.18
C LYS A 132 15.39 18.82 -19.13
N LEU A 133 14.31 19.40 -18.63
CA LEU A 133 13.17 19.77 -19.47
C LEU A 133 13.33 21.21 -19.99
N PRO A 134 12.96 21.47 -21.25
CA PRO A 134 12.78 22.83 -21.71
C PRO A 134 11.67 23.50 -20.90
N LYS A 135 11.60 24.83 -20.95
CA LYS A 135 10.47 25.55 -20.36
C LYS A 135 9.18 25.07 -21.04
N LEU A 136 8.38 24.32 -20.32
CA LEU A 136 7.09 23.83 -20.83
C LEU A 136 6.04 24.92 -20.65
N SER A 137 5.21 25.11 -21.65
CA SER A 137 3.96 25.88 -21.60
C SER A 137 2.79 24.92 -21.60
N LEU A 138 1.61 25.36 -21.17
CA LEU A 138 0.42 24.49 -21.08
C LEU A 138 -0.05 23.98 -22.45
N ASP A 139 0.27 24.71 -23.53
CA ASP A 139 -0.06 24.34 -24.89
C ASP A 139 0.58 23.04 -25.37
N VAL A 140 1.67 22.57 -24.74
CA VAL A 140 2.24 21.24 -25.06
C VAL A 140 1.30 20.08 -24.68
N PHE A 141 0.30 20.35 -23.83
CA PHE A 141 -0.72 19.41 -23.42
C PHE A 141 -2.03 19.58 -24.19
N ASP A 142 -2.11 20.57 -25.08
CA ASP A 142 -3.28 20.76 -25.94
C ASP A 142 -3.30 19.66 -27.02
N TYR A 143 -4.18 18.70 -26.78
CA TYR A 143 -4.39 17.58 -27.67
C TYR A 143 -5.74 17.75 -28.40
N ALA A 144 -5.69 17.78 -29.72
CA ALA A 144 -6.90 17.79 -30.52
C ALA A 144 -7.53 16.39 -30.54
N PHE A 145 -8.66 16.24 -29.88
CA PHE A 145 -9.41 15.00 -29.87
C PHE A 145 -9.76 14.55 -31.30
N LYS A 146 -9.57 13.26 -31.58
CA LYS A 146 -9.95 12.60 -32.83
C LYS A 146 -10.93 11.47 -32.54
N PRO A 147 -12.17 11.55 -33.00
CA PRO A 147 -13.18 10.50 -32.81
C PRO A 147 -12.65 9.12 -33.25
N GLY A 148 -12.94 8.09 -32.43
CA GLY A 148 -12.51 6.71 -32.69
C GLY A 148 -11.03 6.40 -32.44
N GLU A 149 -10.19 7.38 -32.03
CA GLU A 149 -8.82 7.13 -31.62
C GLU A 149 -8.79 6.35 -30.30
N ALA A 150 -7.87 5.38 -30.21
CA ALA A 150 -7.74 4.59 -28.99
C ALA A 150 -7.11 5.42 -27.86
N VAL A 151 -7.76 5.48 -26.73
CA VAL A 151 -7.28 6.13 -25.49
C VAL A 151 -7.14 5.11 -24.38
N ILE A 152 -6.16 5.29 -23.54
CA ILE A 152 -5.99 4.48 -22.33
C ILE A 152 -6.99 4.98 -21.29
N ASP A 153 -7.87 4.07 -20.86
CA ASP A 153 -8.78 4.31 -19.75
C ASP A 153 -8.06 3.98 -18.43
N VAL A 154 -7.87 4.98 -17.60
CA VAL A 154 -7.24 4.83 -16.27
C VAL A 154 -8.32 4.53 -15.25
N ILE A 155 -8.32 3.29 -14.75
CA ILE A 155 -9.28 2.85 -13.72
C ILE A 155 -8.71 3.23 -12.35
N PRO A 156 -9.35 4.17 -11.62
CA PRO A 156 -8.84 4.62 -10.33
C PRO A 156 -8.66 3.46 -9.34
N GLY A 157 -7.49 3.41 -8.68
CA GLY A 157 -7.17 2.41 -7.67
C GLY A 157 -6.81 1.01 -8.22
N MET A 158 -6.65 0.86 -9.54
CA MET A 158 -6.26 -0.40 -10.16
C MET A 158 -4.94 -0.26 -10.94
N ALA A 159 -4.14 -1.32 -10.94
CA ALA A 159 -2.92 -1.41 -11.73
C ALA A 159 -3.20 -1.75 -13.22
N ILE A 160 -4.41 -2.15 -13.54
CA ILE A 160 -4.84 -2.42 -14.92
C ILE A 160 -5.47 -1.20 -15.55
N THR A 161 -5.28 -1.05 -16.84
CA THR A 161 -5.91 -0.01 -17.66
C THR A 161 -6.87 -0.65 -18.66
N GLY A 162 -7.91 0.08 -19.03
CA GLY A 162 -8.76 -0.23 -20.15
C GLY A 162 -8.27 0.43 -21.44
N MET A 163 -8.93 0.13 -22.56
CA MET A 163 -8.83 0.85 -23.80
C MET A 163 -10.22 1.24 -24.27
N VAL A 164 -10.43 2.51 -24.49
CA VAL A 164 -11.70 3.04 -25.04
C VAL A 164 -11.46 3.74 -26.35
N ARG A 165 -12.51 3.86 -27.17
CA ARG A 165 -12.50 4.62 -28.41
C ARG A 165 -13.67 5.58 -28.37
N PRO A 166 -13.48 6.75 -27.74
CA PRO A 166 -14.56 7.73 -27.64
C PRO A 166 -14.89 8.31 -28.99
N GLU A 167 -16.18 8.54 -29.22
CA GLU A 167 -16.66 9.17 -30.47
C GLU A 167 -16.87 10.67 -30.30
N THR A 168 -16.95 11.14 -29.05
CA THR A 168 -17.13 12.54 -28.71
C THR A 168 -16.18 13.00 -27.62
N ASP A 169 -15.92 14.30 -27.52
CA ASP A 169 -15.12 14.91 -26.44
C ASP A 169 -15.79 14.71 -25.05
N GLU A 170 -17.11 14.53 -25.01
CA GLU A 170 -17.83 14.25 -23.77
C GLU A 170 -17.56 12.84 -23.26
N ASP A 171 -17.35 11.86 -24.16
CA ASP A 171 -17.01 10.49 -23.79
C ASP A 171 -15.60 10.38 -23.19
N LEU A 172 -14.71 11.34 -23.48
CA LEU A 172 -13.37 11.42 -22.87
C LEU A 172 -13.39 11.85 -21.39
N ARG A 173 -14.49 12.46 -20.94
CA ARG A 173 -14.59 13.08 -19.61
C ARG A 173 -15.31 12.21 -18.59
N ARG A 174 -15.71 11.04 -18.98
CA ARG A 174 -16.39 10.04 -18.13
C ARG A 174 -15.42 9.03 -17.58
#